data_562a8f6de72c83de8b4158d0028c2d52
#
_entry.id   562a8f6de72c83de8b4158d0028c2d52
#
_cell.length_a   1.000
_cell.length_b   1.000
_cell.length_c   1.000
_cell.angle_alpha   90.00
_cell.angle_beta   90.00
_cell.angle_gamma   90.00
#
_symmetry.space_group_name_H-M   'P 1'
#
loop_
_entity.id
_entity.type
_entity.pdbx_description
1 polymer ?
#
loop_
_entity_poly.entity_id
_entity_poly.type
_entity_poly.pdbx_seq_one_letter_code
_entity_poly.pdbx_strand_id
1 'polypeptide(L)'
;RSAQMSQGYLGNTGRASVRVRVAGEQAWINIKSANPGMTRMEFEYSVPAEEGREMLRLSQQEPLEKTRYWVQEGPHTWEVDVFAGANLGLVTAELELQSEQEAFETPSWLGREVTSEFCYYNNQLARHPFSLWDQDKKAERDT
;
A
#
# COMPACT_ATOMS: atom_id res chain seq x y z
N ARG A 1 14.29 -1.76 -10.72
CA ARG A 1 13.59 -0.47 -10.64
C ARG A 1 12.99 -0.29 -9.27
N SER A 2 13.10 0.90 -8.71
CA SER A 2 12.55 1.20 -7.41
C SER A 2 12.09 2.66 -7.35
N ALA A 3 11.21 2.95 -6.39
CA ALA A 3 10.76 4.32 -6.14
C ALA A 3 10.42 4.49 -4.67
N GLN A 4 10.86 5.59 -4.08
CA GLN A 4 10.45 5.98 -2.74
C GLN A 4 9.08 6.62 -2.82
N MET A 5 8.19 6.22 -1.95
CA MET A 5 6.80 6.70 -1.93
C MET A 5 6.39 7.12 -0.54
N SER A 6 5.67 8.24 -0.48
CA SER A 6 4.98 8.68 0.72
C SER A 6 3.50 8.74 0.40
N GLN A 7 2.66 8.19 1.25
CA GLN A 7 1.23 8.29 1.03
C GLN A 7 0.49 8.57 2.34
N GLY A 8 -0.58 9.33 2.23
CA GLY A 8 -1.40 9.68 3.36
C GLY A 8 -2.87 9.67 3.00
N TYR A 9 -3.70 9.39 3.99
CA TYR A 9 -5.14 9.34 3.83
C TYR A 9 -5.74 10.63 4.40
N LEU A 10 -6.35 11.44 3.52
CA LEU A 10 -6.93 12.72 3.90
C LEU A 10 -8.30 12.58 4.53
N GLY A 11 -9.03 11.54 4.19
CA GLY A 11 -10.35 11.34 4.74
C GLY A 11 -10.99 10.04 4.31
N ASN A 12 -11.99 9.63 5.09
CA ASN A 12 -12.82 8.49 4.79
C ASN A 12 -14.23 8.86 5.26
N THR A 13 -15.17 8.96 4.30
CA THR A 13 -16.53 9.38 4.60
C THR A 13 -17.46 8.21 4.89
N GLY A 14 -16.95 6.98 4.85
CA GLY A 14 -17.76 5.76 4.89
C GLY A 14 -18.24 5.35 3.49
N ARG A 15 -18.24 6.28 2.54
CA ARG A 15 -18.60 6.04 1.14
C ARG A 15 -17.39 6.11 0.22
N ALA A 16 -16.36 6.82 0.62
CA ALA A 16 -15.15 7.00 -0.18
C ALA A 16 -13.95 7.26 0.71
N SER A 17 -12.79 6.83 0.25
CA SER A 17 -11.51 7.19 0.86
C SER A 17 -10.73 8.08 -0.09
N VAL A 18 -9.98 9.03 0.46
CA VAL A 18 -9.14 9.95 -0.30
C VAL A 18 -7.70 9.78 0.14
N ARG A 19 -6.84 9.45 -0.80
CA ARG A 19 -5.41 9.20 -0.57
C ARG A 19 -4.56 10.10 -1.46
N VAL A 20 -3.46 10.60 -0.92
CA VAL A 20 -2.43 11.29 -1.70
C VAL A 20 -1.17 10.44 -1.68
N ARG A 21 -0.53 10.30 -2.82
CA ARG A 21 0.76 9.60 -2.96
C ARG A 21 1.74 10.53 -3.65
N VAL A 22 2.95 10.59 -3.10
CA VAL A 22 4.07 11.31 -3.72
C VAL A 22 5.18 10.30 -3.98
N ALA A 23 5.69 10.29 -5.21
CA ALA A 23 6.79 9.42 -5.60
C ALA A 23 7.78 10.27 -6.44
N GLY A 24 8.87 10.70 -5.80
CA GLY A 24 9.85 11.59 -6.46
C GLY A 24 9.21 12.93 -6.82
N GLU A 25 9.26 13.26 -8.10
CA GLU A 25 8.71 14.50 -8.63
C GLU A 25 7.28 14.37 -9.14
N GLN A 26 6.61 13.28 -8.80
CA GLN A 26 5.23 13.03 -9.20
C GLN A 26 4.34 12.85 -7.97
N ALA A 27 3.08 13.25 -8.12
CA ALA A 27 2.09 13.06 -7.07
C ALA A 27 0.73 12.83 -7.66
N TRP A 28 -0.10 12.10 -6.93
CA TRP A 28 -1.47 11.76 -7.34
C TRP A 28 -2.41 11.85 -6.16
N ILE A 29 -3.65 12.24 -6.47
CA ILE A 29 -4.75 12.11 -5.54
C ILE A 29 -5.64 10.97 -6.04
N ASN A 30 -6.06 10.09 -5.12
CA ASN A 30 -6.85 8.91 -5.46
C ASN A 30 -8.08 8.88 -4.58
N ILE A 31 -9.25 8.73 -5.21
CA ILE A 31 -10.53 8.63 -4.53
C ILE A 31 -11.13 7.28 -4.89
N LYS A 32 -11.39 6.46 -3.89
CA LYS A 32 -11.98 5.13 -4.08
C LYS A 32 -13.28 5.00 -3.31
N SER A 33 -14.28 4.37 -3.95
CA SER A 33 -15.49 4.02 -3.24
C SER A 33 -15.17 2.96 -2.17
N ALA A 34 -15.78 3.12 -1.00
CA ALA A 34 -15.48 2.28 0.16
C ALA A 34 -16.47 1.13 0.34
N ASN A 35 -17.55 1.10 -0.44
CA ASN A 35 -18.61 0.11 -0.27
C ASN A 35 -18.32 -1.16 -1.09
N PRO A 36 -18.02 -2.30 -0.45
CA PRO A 36 -17.59 -3.51 -1.16
C PRO A 36 -18.70 -4.20 -1.96
N GLY A 37 -19.96 -3.86 -1.74
CA GLY A 37 -21.08 -4.49 -2.47
C GLY A 37 -21.49 -3.76 -3.74
N MET A 38 -20.83 -2.65 -4.07
CA MET A 38 -21.17 -1.82 -5.22
C MET A 38 -20.09 -1.85 -6.27
N THR A 39 -20.43 -1.41 -7.49
CA THR A 39 -19.43 -1.18 -8.53
C THR A 39 -18.35 -0.26 -7.96
N ARG A 40 -17.12 -0.72 -8.00
CA ARG A 40 -16.00 0.06 -7.49
C ARG A 40 -15.74 1.25 -8.40
N MET A 41 -15.78 2.44 -7.81
CA MET A 41 -15.39 3.65 -8.51
C MET A 41 -14.02 4.07 -7.99
N GLU A 42 -13.14 4.42 -8.91
CA GLU A 42 -11.81 4.91 -8.58
C GLU A 42 -11.49 6.06 -9.49
N PHE A 43 -11.05 7.15 -8.90
CA PHE A 43 -10.63 8.34 -9.63
C PHE A 43 -9.21 8.68 -9.20
N GLU A 44 -8.32 8.83 -10.17
CA GLU A 44 -6.94 9.19 -9.87
C GLU A 44 -6.52 10.35 -10.77
N TYR A 45 -5.99 11.39 -10.15
CA TYR A 45 -5.55 12.58 -10.83
C TYR A 45 -4.14 12.92 -10.43
N SER A 46 -3.29 13.23 -11.41
CA SER A 46 -1.97 13.73 -11.09
C SER A 46 -2.09 15.18 -10.60
N VAL A 47 -1.26 15.52 -9.64
CA VAL A 47 -1.16 16.87 -9.10
C VAL A 47 0.31 17.24 -9.07
N PRO A 48 0.66 18.54 -9.01
CA PRO A 48 2.05 18.94 -8.86
C PRO A 48 2.65 18.32 -7.58
N ALA A 49 3.89 17.81 -7.69
CA ALA A 49 4.53 17.15 -6.55
C ALA A 49 4.60 18.05 -5.32
N GLU A 50 4.85 19.35 -5.52
CA GLU A 50 4.89 20.31 -4.44
C GLU A 50 3.57 20.38 -3.69
N GLU A 51 2.45 20.40 -4.43
CA GLU A 51 1.11 20.37 -3.83
C GLU A 51 0.83 19.04 -3.14
N GLY A 52 1.28 17.94 -3.73
CA GLY A 52 1.15 16.63 -3.12
C GLY A 52 1.85 16.56 -1.77
N ARG A 53 3.04 17.12 -1.66
CA ARG A 53 3.77 17.20 -0.38
C ARG A 53 3.02 18.03 0.65
N GLU A 54 2.42 19.13 0.21
CA GLU A 54 1.59 19.97 1.09
C GLU A 54 0.35 19.19 1.56
N MET A 55 -0.29 18.46 0.65
CA MET A 55 -1.46 17.65 0.99
C MET A 55 -1.14 16.56 2.02
N LEU A 56 0.05 15.97 1.98
CA LEU A 56 0.46 14.97 2.95
C LEU A 56 0.44 15.51 4.38
N ARG A 57 0.61 16.81 4.56
CA ARG A 57 0.55 17.45 5.87
C ARG A 57 -0.87 17.47 6.44
N LEU A 58 -1.87 17.21 5.60
CA LEU A 58 -3.27 17.16 6.00
C LEU A 58 -3.72 15.73 6.32
N SER A 59 -2.81 14.77 6.28
CA SER A 59 -3.13 13.37 6.57
C SER A 59 -3.68 13.20 7.98
N GLN A 60 -4.64 12.28 8.13
CA GLN A 60 -5.23 11.99 9.44
C GLN A 60 -4.21 11.36 10.39
N GLN A 61 -3.28 10.57 9.88
CA GLN A 61 -2.18 9.97 10.63
C GLN A 61 -0.87 10.33 9.94
N GLU A 62 0.27 9.92 10.54
CA GLU A 62 1.57 10.06 9.90
C GLU A 62 1.55 9.43 8.51
N PRO A 63 2.07 10.09 7.49
CA PRO A 63 2.16 9.49 6.16
C PRO A 63 2.94 8.18 6.20
N LEU A 64 2.49 7.24 5.40
CA LEU A 64 3.12 5.93 5.27
C LEU A 64 4.28 6.06 4.29
N GLU A 65 5.48 5.67 4.75
CA GLU A 65 6.70 5.76 3.96
C GLU A 65 7.14 4.37 3.53
N LYS A 66 7.47 4.20 2.25
CA LYS A 66 7.95 2.92 1.74
C LYS A 66 8.79 3.12 0.49
N THR A 67 9.63 2.11 0.18
CA THR A 67 10.28 2.00 -1.11
C THR A 67 9.67 0.81 -1.84
N ARG A 68 9.16 1.05 -3.03
CA ARG A 68 8.58 0.00 -3.87
C ARG A 68 9.62 -0.48 -4.87
N TYR A 69 9.78 -1.79 -4.94
CA TYR A 69 10.62 -2.45 -5.93
C TYR A 69 9.74 -3.25 -6.87
N TRP A 70 10.01 -3.16 -8.16
CA TRP A 70 9.34 -3.97 -9.18
C TRP A 70 10.25 -5.12 -9.52
N VAL A 71 9.85 -6.34 -9.20
CA VAL A 71 10.64 -7.55 -9.34
C VAL A 71 10.01 -8.46 -10.38
N GLN A 72 10.75 -8.72 -11.46
CA GLN A 72 10.27 -9.58 -12.53
C GLN A 72 10.49 -11.04 -12.17
N GLU A 73 9.42 -11.84 -12.23
CA GLU A 73 9.47 -13.29 -12.01
C GLU A 73 8.68 -13.96 -13.13
N GLY A 74 9.37 -14.50 -14.13
CA GLY A 74 8.71 -15.05 -15.32
C GLY A 74 7.91 -13.95 -16.04
N PRO A 75 6.65 -14.21 -16.39
CA PRO A 75 5.81 -13.23 -17.08
C PRO A 75 5.21 -12.18 -16.14
N HIS A 76 5.42 -12.31 -14.84
CA HIS A 76 4.79 -11.42 -13.87
C HIS A 76 5.78 -10.44 -13.25
N THR A 77 5.26 -9.28 -12.84
CA THR A 77 6.03 -8.28 -12.10
C THR A 77 5.42 -8.14 -10.71
N TRP A 78 6.19 -8.47 -9.69
CA TRP A 78 5.79 -8.30 -8.31
C TRP A 78 6.12 -6.89 -7.82
N GLU A 79 5.22 -6.32 -7.04
CA GLU A 79 5.47 -5.06 -6.35
C GLU A 79 5.84 -5.37 -4.91
N VAL A 80 7.10 -5.13 -4.56
CA VAL A 80 7.64 -5.41 -3.23
C VAL A 80 7.82 -4.08 -2.50
N ASP A 81 7.10 -3.90 -1.41
CA ASP A 81 7.15 -2.70 -0.61
C ASP A 81 7.97 -2.94 0.66
N VAL A 82 9.03 -2.18 0.79
CA VAL A 82 9.87 -2.18 1.99
C VAL A 82 9.52 -0.93 2.78
N PHE A 83 8.91 -1.13 3.93
CA PHE A 83 8.38 -0.02 4.72
C PHE A 83 9.44 0.63 5.60
N ALA A 84 9.26 1.92 5.87
CA ALA A 84 10.12 2.71 6.73
C ALA A 84 9.27 3.36 7.84
N GLY A 85 9.90 4.15 8.70
CA GLY A 85 9.20 4.86 9.76
C GLY A 85 8.52 3.92 10.74
N ALA A 86 7.24 4.18 11.03
CA ALA A 86 6.46 3.40 11.99
C ALA A 86 6.21 1.96 11.53
N ASN A 87 6.42 1.66 10.26
CA ASN A 87 6.25 0.30 9.71
C ASN A 87 7.60 -0.36 9.40
N LEU A 88 8.70 0.18 9.91
CA LEU A 88 10.03 -0.37 9.68
C LEU A 88 10.10 -1.84 10.09
N GLY A 89 10.65 -2.66 9.23
CA GLY A 89 10.78 -4.11 9.43
C GLY A 89 9.73 -4.91 8.67
N LEU A 90 8.68 -4.24 8.18
CA LEU A 90 7.65 -4.91 7.39
C LEU A 90 8.01 -4.84 5.91
N VAL A 91 7.85 -5.98 5.22
CA VAL A 91 8.00 -6.08 3.77
C VAL A 91 6.79 -6.83 3.24
N THR A 92 6.13 -6.25 2.24
CA THR A 92 4.97 -6.91 1.61
C THR A 92 5.23 -7.05 0.12
N ALA A 93 4.61 -8.05 -0.50
CA ALA A 93 4.70 -8.27 -1.93
C ALA A 93 3.29 -8.46 -2.49
N GLU A 94 3.02 -7.82 -3.60
CA GLU A 94 1.73 -7.90 -4.27
C GLU A 94 1.91 -8.29 -5.72
N LEU A 95 0.99 -9.13 -6.18
CA LEU A 95 0.90 -9.50 -7.59
C LEU A 95 -0.53 -9.26 -8.04
N GLU A 96 -0.70 -8.42 -9.05
CA GLU A 96 -2.01 -8.17 -9.64
C GLU A 96 -2.28 -9.23 -10.70
N LEU A 97 -3.34 -10.00 -10.50
CA LEU A 97 -3.78 -11.04 -11.43
C LEU A 97 -4.96 -10.53 -12.24
N GLN A 98 -5.08 -11.00 -13.49
CA GLN A 98 -6.21 -10.65 -14.35
C GLN A 98 -7.47 -11.43 -13.97
N SER A 99 -7.30 -12.60 -13.33
CA SER A 99 -8.41 -13.36 -12.78
C SER A 99 -7.91 -14.16 -11.57
N GLU A 100 -8.83 -14.57 -10.70
CA GLU A 100 -8.48 -15.36 -9.52
C GLU A 100 -7.88 -16.72 -9.87
N GLN A 101 -8.15 -17.20 -11.07
CA GLN A 101 -7.65 -18.50 -11.54
C GLN A 101 -6.33 -18.38 -12.31
N GLU A 102 -5.82 -17.17 -12.49
CA GLU A 102 -4.56 -17.01 -13.22
C GLU A 102 -3.43 -17.70 -12.46
N ALA A 103 -2.69 -18.55 -13.18
CA ALA A 103 -1.55 -19.25 -12.58
C ALA A 103 -0.33 -18.33 -12.48
N PHE A 104 0.39 -18.46 -11.39
CA PHE A 104 1.65 -17.73 -11.21
C PHE A 104 2.63 -18.60 -10.43
N GLU A 105 3.91 -18.34 -10.62
CA GLU A 105 4.96 -19.01 -9.86
C GLU A 105 5.17 -18.31 -8.53
N THR A 106 5.32 -19.08 -7.47
CA THR A 106 5.62 -18.54 -6.15
C THR A 106 7.13 -18.40 -6.00
N PRO A 107 7.65 -17.17 -5.95
CA PRO A 107 9.10 -16.97 -5.77
C PRO A 107 9.59 -17.54 -4.43
N SER A 108 10.85 -17.97 -4.41
CA SER A 108 11.42 -18.55 -3.21
C SER A 108 11.51 -17.59 -2.03
N TRP A 109 11.52 -16.29 -2.30
CA TRP A 109 11.60 -15.25 -1.27
C TRP A 109 10.22 -14.87 -0.70
N LEU A 110 9.13 -15.39 -1.28
CA LEU A 110 7.78 -15.02 -0.85
C LEU A 110 7.41 -15.73 0.45
N GLY A 111 6.84 -14.97 1.37
CA GLY A 111 6.35 -15.49 2.64
C GLY A 111 4.88 -15.90 2.58
N ARG A 112 4.23 -15.87 3.73
CA ARG A 112 2.84 -16.29 3.88
C ARG A 112 1.87 -15.34 3.17
N GLU A 113 0.84 -15.87 2.54
CA GLU A 113 -0.21 -15.06 1.93
C GLU A 113 -1.06 -14.38 3.01
N VAL A 114 -1.24 -13.06 2.87
CA VAL A 114 -1.99 -12.24 3.82
C VAL A 114 -3.10 -11.43 3.14
N THR A 115 -3.51 -11.84 1.94
CA THR A 115 -4.48 -11.11 1.11
C THR A 115 -5.77 -10.76 1.86
N SER A 116 -6.23 -11.63 2.74
CA SER A 116 -7.46 -11.43 3.50
C SER A 116 -7.23 -10.83 4.88
N GLU A 117 -6.00 -10.51 5.24
CA GLU A 117 -5.68 -9.98 6.57
C GLU A 117 -5.58 -8.45 6.51
N PHE A 118 -6.58 -7.79 7.03
CA PHE A 118 -6.74 -6.34 6.94
C PHE A 118 -5.59 -5.55 7.56
N CYS A 119 -4.93 -6.08 8.59
CA CYS A 119 -3.83 -5.36 9.25
C CYS A 119 -2.67 -5.04 8.31
N TYR A 120 -2.52 -5.77 7.20
CA TYR A 120 -1.48 -5.53 6.20
C TYR A 120 -1.88 -4.49 5.16
N TYR A 121 -3.14 -4.06 5.12
CA TYR A 121 -3.59 -3.06 4.15
C TYR A 121 -3.01 -1.69 4.52
N ASN A 122 -2.63 -0.92 3.51
CA ASN A 122 -1.98 0.37 3.74
C ASN A 122 -2.81 1.31 4.61
N ASN A 123 -4.13 1.36 4.43
CA ASN A 123 -4.97 2.22 5.25
C ASN A 123 -5.02 1.75 6.71
N GLN A 124 -4.87 0.47 6.97
CA GLN A 124 -4.80 -0.05 8.33
C GLN A 124 -3.41 0.15 8.93
N LEU A 125 -2.36 0.03 8.13
CA LEU A 125 -1.00 0.31 8.58
C LEU A 125 -0.83 1.78 8.97
N ALA A 126 -1.54 2.68 8.32
CA ALA A 126 -1.52 4.10 8.67
C ALA A 126 -2.14 4.33 10.05
N ARG A 127 -3.18 3.58 10.40
CA ARG A 127 -3.89 3.72 11.69
C ARG A 127 -3.25 2.92 12.82
N HIS A 128 -2.78 1.72 12.51
CA HIS A 128 -2.16 0.82 13.47
C HIS A 128 -0.88 0.27 12.88
N PRO A 129 0.20 1.05 12.95
CA PRO A 129 1.45 0.68 12.29
C PRO A 129 2.09 -0.58 12.88
N PHE A 130 2.91 -1.21 12.06
CA PHE A 130 3.62 -2.45 12.38
C PHE A 130 4.36 -2.38 13.71
N SER A 131 4.93 -1.23 14.04
CA SER A 131 5.65 -1.03 15.30
C SER A 131 4.78 -1.27 16.55
N LEU A 132 3.46 -1.13 16.42
CA LEU A 132 2.51 -1.32 17.52
C LEU A 132 1.94 -2.73 17.60
N TRP A 133 2.30 -3.60 16.64
CA TRP A 133 1.85 -4.99 16.66
C TRP A 133 2.56 -5.74 17.78
N ASP A 134 1.87 -6.71 18.40
CA ASP A 134 2.51 -7.54 19.40
C ASP A 134 3.52 -8.52 18.75
N GLN A 135 4.37 -9.13 19.58
CA GLN A 135 5.46 -9.99 19.09
C GLN A 135 4.94 -11.23 18.36
N ASP A 136 3.85 -11.80 18.84
CA ASP A 136 3.27 -12.98 18.21
C ASP A 136 2.75 -12.64 16.82
N LYS A 137 2.07 -11.51 16.67
CA LYS A 137 1.57 -11.06 15.38
C LYS A 137 2.70 -10.75 14.41
N LYS A 138 3.78 -10.13 14.89
CA LYS A 138 4.95 -9.85 14.05
C LYS A 138 5.61 -11.15 13.57
N ALA A 139 5.65 -12.16 14.39
CA ALA A 139 6.26 -13.45 14.04
C ALA A 139 5.47 -14.19 12.98
N GLU A 140 4.15 -14.03 12.92
CA GLU A 140 3.30 -14.68 11.94
C GLU A 140 3.71 -14.38 10.50
N ARG A 141 4.32 -13.23 10.23
CA ARG A 141 4.70 -12.83 8.88
C ARG A 141 5.77 -13.74 8.26
N ASP A 142 6.53 -14.40 9.10
CA ASP A 142 7.67 -15.21 8.66
C ASP A 142 7.30 -16.68 8.44
N THR A 143 6.06 -17.05 8.67
CA THR A 143 5.55 -18.40 8.45
C THR A 143 4.70 -18.47 7.20
#